data_99e87bcec01ac80242cad01c29eab825
#
_entry.id   99e87bcec01ac80242cad01c29eab825
#
_cell.length_a   1.000
_cell.length_b   1.000
_cell.length_c   1.000
_cell.angle_alpha   90.00
_cell.angle_beta   90.00
_cell.angle_gamma   90.00
#
_symmetry.space_group_name_H-M   'P 1'
#
loop_
_entity.id
_entity.type
_entity.pdbx_description
1 polymer ?
#
loop_
_entity_poly.entity_id
_entity_poly.type
_entity_poly.pdbx_seq_one_letter_code
_entity_poly.pdbx_strand_id
1 'polypeptide(L)'
;MFEWDEGKNNKLKRERKVSFEKIARIINSGGLIDILDHPNQKKYPGQKLLIININGYAWVVPAERRGNRLRLITAYPSRKYTKRYLGAGDES
;
A
#
# COMPACT_ATOMS: atom_id res chain seq x y z
N MET A 1 3.01 -9.50 -12.47
CA MET A 1 3.22 -8.91 -11.42
C MET A 1 2.28 -7.88 -10.96
N PHE A 2 2.57 -6.59 -11.02
CA PHE A 2 1.69 -5.53 -10.55
C PHE A 2 1.05 -4.82 -11.73
N GLU A 3 -0.17 -4.34 -11.52
CA GLU A 3 -0.82 -3.48 -12.50
C GLU A 3 -1.58 -2.39 -11.74
N TRP A 4 -1.98 -1.35 -12.43
CA TRP A 4 -2.73 -0.24 -11.83
C TRP A 4 -3.35 0.60 -12.93
N ASP A 5 -4.22 1.52 -12.52
CA ASP A 5 -4.85 2.46 -13.45
C ASP A 5 -3.98 3.71 -13.56
N GLU A 6 -3.60 4.11 -14.77
CA GLU A 6 -2.72 5.26 -14.94
C GLU A 6 -3.34 6.58 -14.48
N GLY A 7 -4.64 6.73 -14.61
CA GLY A 7 -5.30 7.92 -14.10
C GLY A 7 -5.17 8.03 -12.60
N LYS A 8 -5.32 6.91 -11.90
CA LYS A 8 -5.14 6.89 -10.45
C LYS A 8 -3.69 7.12 -10.08
N ASN A 9 -2.77 6.61 -10.88
CA ASN A 9 -1.35 6.81 -10.62
C ASN A 9 -0.99 8.29 -10.72
N ASN A 10 -1.50 8.97 -11.74
CA ASN A 10 -1.25 10.38 -11.91
C ASN A 10 -1.83 11.21 -10.77
N LYS A 11 -3.01 10.82 -10.30
CA LYS A 11 -3.63 11.48 -9.16
C LYS A 11 -2.80 11.28 -7.90
N LEU A 12 -2.31 10.07 -7.69
CA LEU A 12 -1.50 9.74 -6.53
C LEU A 12 -0.21 10.57 -6.52
N LYS A 13 0.44 10.69 -7.67
CA LYS A 13 1.64 11.50 -7.79
C LYS A 13 1.36 12.95 -7.45
N ARG A 14 0.25 13.48 -7.94
CA ARG A 14 -0.11 14.87 -7.74
C ARG A 14 -0.47 15.16 -6.29
N GLU A 15 -1.25 14.27 -5.68
CA GLU A 15 -1.79 14.53 -4.36
C GLU A 15 -0.90 14.05 -3.22
N ARG A 16 -0.15 12.97 -3.41
CA ARG A 16 0.62 12.38 -2.33
C ARG A 16 2.11 12.24 -2.65
N LYS A 17 2.52 12.65 -3.84
CA LYS A 17 3.93 12.62 -4.24
C LYS A 17 4.52 11.22 -4.24
N VAL A 18 3.70 10.21 -4.49
CA VAL A 18 4.11 8.83 -4.54
C VAL A 18 3.53 8.23 -5.81
N SER A 19 4.20 7.27 -6.42
CA SER A 19 3.70 6.61 -7.62
C SER A 19 3.59 5.12 -7.39
N PHE A 20 2.75 4.46 -8.17
CA PHE A 20 2.66 2.99 -8.09
C PHE A 20 3.95 2.34 -8.56
N GLU A 21 4.69 2.97 -9.46
CA GLU A 21 6.00 2.45 -9.87
C GLU A 21 6.96 2.40 -8.67
N LYS A 22 6.95 3.46 -7.87
CA LYS A 22 7.79 3.50 -6.67
C LYS A 22 7.34 2.45 -5.67
N ILE A 23 6.02 2.29 -5.48
CA ILE A 23 5.48 1.31 -4.56
C ILE A 23 5.89 -0.10 -4.98
N ALA A 24 5.76 -0.41 -6.28
CA ALA A 24 6.15 -1.73 -6.77
C ALA A 24 7.64 -1.98 -6.53
N ARG A 25 8.46 -0.97 -6.74
CA ARG A 25 9.88 -1.09 -6.50
C ARG A 25 10.19 -1.34 -5.04
N ILE A 26 9.50 -0.65 -4.14
CA ILE A 26 9.67 -0.83 -2.70
C ILE A 26 9.29 -2.26 -2.30
N ILE A 27 8.18 -2.76 -2.80
CA ILE A 27 7.76 -4.12 -2.48
C ILE A 27 8.78 -5.13 -2.97
N ASN A 28 9.27 -4.95 -4.19
CA ASN A 28 10.23 -5.88 -4.76
C ASN A 28 11.60 -5.80 -4.09
N SER A 29 11.87 -4.71 -3.36
CA SER A 29 13.15 -4.57 -2.67
C SER A 29 13.07 -4.90 -1.19
N GLY A 30 11.99 -5.51 -0.76
CA GLY A 30 11.89 -5.93 0.64
C GLY A 30 11.18 -4.94 1.55
N GLY A 31 10.52 -3.94 1.02
CA GLY A 31 9.81 -2.95 1.84
C GLY A 31 8.40 -3.34 2.22
N LEU A 32 7.95 -4.55 1.85
CA LEU A 32 6.64 -5.01 2.26
C LEU A 32 6.72 -5.49 3.70
N ILE A 33 5.90 -4.91 4.58
CA ILE A 33 5.90 -5.24 5.99
C ILE A 33 4.90 -6.36 6.29
N ASP A 34 3.71 -6.26 5.77
CA ASP A 34 2.65 -7.23 6.08
C ASP A 34 1.58 -7.20 5.01
N ILE A 35 0.76 -8.24 4.98
CA ILE A 35 -0.38 -8.33 4.08
C ILE A 35 -1.58 -8.70 4.94
N LEU A 36 -2.59 -7.84 4.95
CA LEU A 36 -3.77 -8.04 5.77
C LEU A 36 -4.99 -8.16 4.87
N ASP A 37 -6.03 -8.84 5.36
CA ASP A 37 -7.30 -8.84 4.66
C ASP A 37 -7.97 -7.48 4.85
N HIS A 38 -8.68 -7.01 3.85
CA HIS A 38 -9.43 -5.76 3.98
C HIS A 38 -10.47 -5.96 5.08
N PRO A 39 -10.60 -5.03 6.02
CA PRO A 39 -11.56 -5.22 7.13
C PRO A 39 -13.01 -5.26 6.69
N ASN A 40 -13.35 -4.68 5.55
CA ASN A 40 -14.72 -4.70 5.05
C ASN A 40 -14.81 -5.61 3.83
N GLN A 41 -14.87 -6.92 4.08
CA GLN A 41 -14.92 -7.90 2.99
C GLN A 41 -16.26 -7.88 2.25
N LYS A 42 -17.32 -7.37 2.88
CA LYS A 42 -18.58 -7.27 2.20
C LYS A 42 -18.52 -6.27 1.07
N LYS A 43 -17.95 -5.10 1.32
CA LYS A 43 -17.86 -4.06 0.32
C LYS A 43 -16.68 -4.29 -0.62
N TYR A 44 -15.60 -4.86 -0.13
CA TYR A 44 -14.38 -5.05 -0.92
C TYR A 44 -13.95 -6.51 -0.88
N PRO A 45 -14.75 -7.42 -1.45
CA PRO A 45 -14.45 -8.84 -1.36
C PRO A 45 -13.13 -9.17 -2.03
N GLY A 46 -12.31 -9.93 -1.34
CA GLY A 46 -11.02 -10.36 -1.90
C GLY A 46 -9.92 -9.33 -1.87
N GLN A 47 -10.18 -8.12 -1.39
CA GLN A 47 -9.11 -7.12 -1.34
C GLN A 47 -8.20 -7.37 -0.17
N LYS A 48 -6.92 -7.09 -0.39
CA LYS A 48 -5.89 -7.16 0.65
C LYS A 48 -5.35 -5.77 0.89
N LEU A 49 -4.78 -5.57 2.06
CA LEU A 49 -4.06 -4.35 2.36
C LEU A 49 -2.59 -4.70 2.44
N LEU A 50 -1.79 -4.14 1.55
CA LEU A 50 -0.34 -4.31 1.60
C LEU A 50 0.21 -3.19 2.46
N ILE A 51 0.96 -3.52 3.49
CA ILE A 51 1.57 -2.52 4.36
C ILE A 51 3.01 -2.40 3.95
N ILE A 52 3.43 -1.21 3.55
CA ILE A 52 4.79 -1.01 3.07
C ILE A 52 5.46 0.12 3.83
N ASN A 53 6.78 0.13 3.79
CA ASN A 53 7.59 1.13 4.45
C ASN A 53 8.10 2.12 3.41
N ILE A 54 7.68 3.38 3.49
CA ILE A 54 8.22 4.43 2.65
C ILE A 54 8.92 5.42 3.57
N ASN A 55 10.23 5.43 3.54
CA ASN A 55 11.05 6.34 4.35
C ASN A 55 10.70 6.31 5.83
N GLY A 56 10.46 5.13 6.36
CA GLY A 56 10.19 4.96 7.80
C GLY A 56 8.76 5.20 8.20
N TYR A 57 7.87 5.36 7.25
CA TYR A 57 6.45 5.56 7.54
C TYR A 57 5.65 4.48 6.84
N ALA A 58 4.66 3.91 7.54
CA ALA A 58 3.86 2.84 6.96
C ALA A 58 2.77 3.40 6.06
N TRP A 59 2.67 2.84 4.88
CA TRP A 59 1.63 3.19 3.92
C TRP A 59 0.79 1.95 3.66
N VAL A 60 -0.49 2.16 3.41
CA VAL A 60 -1.43 1.08 3.09
C VAL A 60 -1.73 1.13 1.61
N VAL A 61 -1.58 0.00 0.95
CA VAL A 61 -1.84 -0.11 -0.48
C VAL A 61 -2.90 -1.19 -0.67
N PRO A 62 -4.17 -0.82 -0.78
CA PRO A 62 -5.20 -1.81 -1.09
C PRO A 62 -4.94 -2.41 -2.47
N ALA A 63 -5.11 -3.71 -2.57
CA ALA A 63 -4.81 -4.44 -3.79
C ALA A 63 -5.76 -5.62 -3.96
N GLU A 64 -5.94 -6.05 -5.20
CA GLU A 64 -6.78 -7.21 -5.47
C GLU A 64 -6.11 -8.06 -6.55
N ARG A 65 -6.33 -9.37 -6.49
CA ARG A 65 -5.74 -10.26 -7.47
C ARG A 65 -6.54 -10.22 -8.76
N ARG A 66 -5.85 -10.12 -9.87
CA ARG A 66 -6.45 -10.16 -11.19
C ARG A 66 -5.66 -11.18 -12.00
N GLY A 67 -6.14 -12.41 -12.05
CA GLY A 67 -5.41 -13.49 -12.71
C GLY A 67 -4.11 -13.72 -12.00
N ASN A 68 -2.99 -13.66 -12.72
CA ASN A 68 -1.69 -13.81 -12.06
C ASN A 68 -1.05 -12.46 -11.79
N ARG A 69 -1.81 -11.38 -11.80
CA ARG A 69 -1.33 -10.05 -11.47
C ARG A 69 -1.97 -9.56 -10.19
N LEU A 70 -1.34 -8.60 -9.56
CA LEU A 70 -1.88 -7.95 -8.39
C LEU A 70 -2.13 -6.50 -8.76
N ARG A 71 -3.41 -6.09 -8.69
CA ARG A 71 -3.78 -4.75 -9.08
C ARG A 71 -3.75 -3.84 -7.87
N LEU A 72 -2.91 -2.83 -7.92
CA LEU A 72 -2.79 -1.84 -6.86
C LEU A 72 -3.89 -0.79 -7.06
N ILE A 73 -4.68 -0.54 -6.02
CA ILE A 73 -5.88 0.29 -6.15
C ILE A 73 -5.59 1.75 -5.80
N THR A 74 -4.97 1.98 -4.67
CA THR A 74 -4.61 3.31 -4.22
C THR A 74 -3.51 3.17 -3.17
N ALA A 75 -3.13 4.24 -2.52
CA ALA A 75 -2.12 4.18 -1.45
C ALA A 75 -2.31 5.38 -0.55
N TYR A 76 -2.17 5.20 0.75
CA TYR A 76 -2.27 6.29 1.70
C TYR A 76 -1.41 6.00 2.92
N PRO A 77 -0.89 7.05 3.57
CA PRO A 77 -0.08 6.85 4.78
C PRO A 77 -0.97 6.49 5.96
N SER A 78 -0.44 5.75 6.91
CA SER A 78 -1.20 5.32 8.07
C SER A 78 -0.39 5.50 9.34
N ARG A 79 -0.87 6.38 10.22
CA ARG A 79 -0.24 6.55 11.52
C ARG A 79 -0.43 5.30 12.37
N LYS A 80 -1.60 4.70 12.29
CA LYS A 80 -1.91 3.50 13.05
C LYS A 80 -0.91 2.38 12.75
N TYR A 81 -0.67 2.10 11.49
CA TYR A 81 0.22 1.02 11.12
C TYR A 81 1.69 1.41 11.30
N THR A 82 2.01 2.69 11.20
CA THR A 82 3.36 3.14 11.50
C THR A 82 3.70 2.85 12.95
N LYS A 83 2.79 3.14 13.86
CA LYS A 83 3.02 2.82 15.27
C LYS A 83 3.09 1.33 15.50
N ARG A 84 2.19 0.59 14.85
CA ARG A 84 2.09 -0.84 15.09
C ARG A 84 3.32 -1.61 14.60
N TYR A 85 3.84 -1.28 13.44
CA TYR A 85 4.89 -2.06 12.82
C TYR A 85 6.27 -1.41 12.90
N LEU A 86 6.34 -0.10 12.93
CA LEU A 86 7.62 0.59 12.91
C LEU A 86 7.93 1.26 14.22
N GLY A 87 6.98 1.36 15.13
CA GLY A 87 7.20 1.95 16.43
C GLY A 87 7.52 3.42 16.42
N ALA A 88 7.43 4.04 15.26
CA ALA A 88 7.80 5.42 15.13
C ALA A 88 6.85 6.29 15.91
N GLY A 89 7.36 7.16 16.71
CA GLY A 89 6.56 8.06 17.45
C GLY A 89 6.03 7.50 18.73
N ASP A 90 6.42 6.28 19.05
CA ASP A 90 5.96 5.72 20.26
C ASP A 90 6.91 5.86 21.34
N GLU A 91 8.09 6.15 21.09
CA GLU A 91 9.04 6.15 22.05
C GLU A 91 9.02 7.31 22.79
N SER A 92 8.57 7.98 22.95
CA SER A 92 8.71 9.16 23.66
C SER A 92 8.49 9.06 25.06
#